data_10ecee4f3493cd2593d337e43897cc88
#
_entry.id   10ecee4f3493cd2593d337e43897cc88
#
_cell.length_a   1.000
_cell.length_b   1.000
_cell.length_c   1.000
_cell.angle_alpha   90.00
_cell.angle_beta   90.00
_cell.angle_gamma   90.00
#
_symmetry.space_group_name_H-M   'P 1'
#
loop_
_entity.id
_entity.type
_entity.pdbx_description
1 polymer ?
#
loop_
_entity_poly.entity_id
_entity_poly.type
_entity_poly.pdbx_seq_one_letter_code
_entity_poly.pdbx_strand_id
1 'polypeptide(L)'
;MAIITLNDNSLSSVTALPAGVGGKVLQIVSARDTTSRSTTSTSFVTASNTMSVNITPSSTSNKIYINVTANIYVASNIYSIATIFRDSTNLENQTGRGITNNYSGNGDIGTPLAMSYFDSPSTTSQITYQVYIRSWNGANTVLNENDSVGTITAYEIAG
;
A
#
# COMPACT_ATOMS: atom_id res chain seq x y z
N MET A 1 -36.80 -13.95 -30.06
CA MET A 1 -35.70 -13.75 -29.08
C MET A 1 -36.30 -13.84 -27.70
N ALA A 2 -35.92 -14.84 -26.88
CA ALA A 2 -36.50 -14.97 -25.54
C ALA A 2 -35.80 -13.97 -24.61
N ILE A 3 -36.56 -13.08 -23.98
CA ILE A 3 -36.07 -12.17 -22.95
C ILE A 3 -36.06 -12.97 -21.63
N ILE A 4 -34.90 -13.21 -21.08
CA ILE A 4 -34.76 -13.79 -19.73
C ILE A 4 -35.01 -12.67 -18.74
N THR A 5 -36.16 -12.69 -18.07
CA THR A 5 -36.44 -11.78 -16.95
C THR A 5 -35.83 -12.35 -15.69
N LEU A 6 -34.82 -11.69 -15.17
CA LEU A 6 -34.24 -12.02 -13.87
C LEU A 6 -35.14 -11.46 -12.77
N ASN A 7 -35.58 -12.30 -11.84
CA ASN A 7 -36.27 -11.90 -10.62
C ASN A 7 -35.36 -12.09 -9.40
N ASP A 8 -35.81 -11.65 -8.23
CA ASP A 8 -35.00 -11.68 -6.99
C ASP A 8 -34.45 -13.07 -6.62
N ASN A 9 -35.09 -14.16 -7.11
CA ASN A 9 -34.65 -15.53 -6.90
C ASN A 9 -33.70 -16.04 -8.00
N SER A 10 -33.62 -15.37 -9.14
CA SER A 10 -32.80 -15.85 -10.29
C SER A 10 -31.29 -15.80 -10.00
N LEU A 11 -30.87 -14.97 -9.06
CA LEU A 11 -29.48 -14.84 -8.62
C LEU A 11 -29.16 -15.66 -7.36
N SER A 12 -30.15 -16.19 -6.65
CA SER A 12 -29.96 -16.95 -5.40
C SER A 12 -29.21 -18.26 -5.60
N SER A 13 -29.26 -18.82 -6.82
CA SER A 13 -28.54 -20.05 -7.20
C SER A 13 -27.21 -19.79 -7.91
N VAL A 14 -26.83 -18.51 -8.15
CA VAL A 14 -25.54 -18.17 -8.72
C VAL A 14 -24.49 -18.16 -7.62
N THR A 15 -23.86 -19.31 -7.40
CA THR A 15 -22.82 -19.50 -6.38
C THR A 15 -21.47 -18.91 -6.79
N ALA A 16 -21.23 -18.71 -8.09
CA ALA A 16 -20.05 -18.03 -8.61
C ALA A 16 -20.34 -17.48 -10.01
N LEU A 17 -19.77 -16.33 -10.35
CA LEU A 17 -19.69 -15.88 -11.72
C LEU A 17 -18.61 -16.67 -12.46
N PRO A 18 -18.77 -16.93 -13.79
CA PRO A 18 -17.75 -17.58 -14.58
C PRO A 18 -16.40 -16.87 -14.46
N ALA A 19 -15.31 -17.64 -14.48
CA ALA A 19 -13.96 -17.08 -14.54
C ALA A 19 -13.85 -16.12 -15.74
N GLY A 20 -13.40 -14.89 -15.50
CA GLY A 20 -13.28 -13.85 -16.52
C GLY A 20 -14.38 -12.77 -16.47
N VAL A 21 -15.39 -12.90 -15.63
CA VAL A 21 -16.37 -11.84 -15.36
C VAL A 21 -15.86 -10.96 -14.20
N GLY A 22 -14.87 -10.12 -14.50
CA GLY A 22 -14.37 -9.04 -13.64
C GLY A 22 -13.68 -9.51 -12.34
N GLY A 23 -12.52 -8.99 -12.03
CA GLY A 23 -11.86 -9.19 -10.74
C GLY A 23 -12.79 -8.71 -9.61
N LYS A 24 -13.21 -9.64 -8.74
CA LYS A 24 -14.08 -9.32 -7.61
C LYS A 24 -13.22 -8.85 -6.44
N VAL A 25 -13.50 -7.66 -5.92
CA VAL A 25 -12.96 -7.24 -4.62
C VAL A 25 -13.70 -8.03 -3.53
N LEU A 26 -12.95 -8.79 -2.73
CA LEU A 26 -13.49 -9.68 -1.71
C LEU A 26 -13.53 -9.04 -0.34
N GLN A 27 -12.47 -8.26 -0.01
CA GLN A 27 -12.42 -7.47 1.22
C GLN A 27 -11.55 -6.22 1.02
N ILE A 28 -11.76 -5.24 1.88
CA ILE A 28 -10.99 -4.01 1.93
C ILE A 28 -10.65 -3.74 3.39
N VAL A 29 -9.36 -3.47 3.65
CA VAL A 29 -8.89 -3.02 4.96
C VAL A 29 -8.13 -1.71 4.79
N SER A 30 -8.33 -0.76 5.70
CA SER A 30 -7.72 0.57 5.59
C SER A 30 -7.28 1.06 6.97
N ALA A 31 -6.18 1.79 6.99
CA ALA A 31 -5.72 2.53 8.17
C ALA A 31 -5.41 3.97 7.78
N ARG A 32 -5.65 4.87 8.73
CA ARG A 32 -5.37 6.30 8.64
C ARG A 32 -4.37 6.67 9.74
N ASP A 33 -3.37 7.45 9.39
CA ASP A 33 -2.39 7.99 10.33
C ASP A 33 -2.22 9.50 10.14
N THR A 34 -2.10 10.22 11.24
CA THR A 34 -1.83 11.67 11.24
C THR A 34 -0.56 12.00 12.00
N THR A 35 0.18 10.99 12.44
CA THR A 35 1.38 11.20 13.25
C THR A 35 2.58 11.45 12.36
N SER A 36 3.20 12.60 12.55
CA SER A 36 4.48 12.92 11.89
C SER A 36 5.59 11.99 12.39
N ARG A 37 6.35 11.39 11.46
CA ARG A 37 7.46 10.48 11.75
C ARG A 37 8.68 10.86 10.95
N SER A 38 9.78 11.13 11.66
CA SER A 38 11.07 11.49 11.06
C SER A 38 12.09 10.37 11.15
N THR A 39 12.99 10.32 10.18
CA THR A 39 14.17 9.45 10.21
C THR A 39 15.34 10.06 9.46
N THR A 40 16.55 9.75 9.93
CA THR A 40 17.80 9.99 9.22
C THR A 40 18.45 8.66 8.78
N SER A 41 17.78 7.54 9.03
CA SER A 41 18.29 6.20 8.70
C SER A 41 18.49 6.04 7.20
N THR A 42 19.63 5.51 6.80
CA THR A 42 19.92 5.09 5.42
C THR A 42 19.44 3.67 5.13
N SER A 43 18.94 2.96 6.12
CA SER A 43 18.22 1.70 5.99
C SER A 43 16.73 1.94 6.13
N PHE A 44 15.90 1.11 5.48
CA PHE A 44 14.45 1.19 5.65
C PHE A 44 14.04 0.95 7.10
N VAL A 45 13.27 1.87 7.64
CA VAL A 45 12.66 1.79 8.98
C VAL A 45 11.16 2.01 8.87
N THR A 46 10.41 1.51 9.85
CA THR A 46 8.96 1.73 9.90
C THR A 46 8.65 3.22 9.93
N ALA A 47 7.84 3.66 8.99
CA ALA A 47 7.41 5.05 8.93
C ALA A 47 6.51 5.40 10.11
N SER A 48 5.58 4.48 10.44
CA SER A 48 4.69 4.56 11.60
C SER A 48 4.07 3.19 11.82
N ASN A 49 3.85 2.79 13.07
CA ASN A 49 3.12 1.56 13.37
C ASN A 49 1.65 1.61 12.95
N THR A 50 1.12 2.81 12.68
CA THR A 50 -0.27 3.03 12.26
C THR A 50 -0.43 3.15 10.75
N MET A 51 0.67 3.35 9.98
CA MET A 51 0.69 3.22 8.52
C MET A 51 0.85 1.74 8.10
N SER A 52 -0.02 0.90 8.65
CA SER A 52 -0.05 -0.53 8.40
C SER A 52 -1.48 -1.08 8.41
N VAL A 53 -1.70 -2.16 7.68
CA VAL A 53 -2.96 -2.92 7.65
C VAL A 53 -2.67 -4.41 7.73
N ASN A 54 -3.55 -5.13 8.43
CA ASN A 54 -3.55 -6.58 8.48
C ASN A 54 -4.67 -7.11 7.58
N ILE A 55 -4.36 -8.08 6.75
CA ILE A 55 -5.34 -8.74 5.88
C ILE A 55 -5.12 -10.25 5.91
N THR A 56 -6.21 -11.00 5.88
CA THR A 56 -6.17 -12.47 5.82
C THR A 56 -6.80 -12.90 4.49
N PRO A 57 -5.99 -13.27 3.48
CA PRO A 57 -6.53 -13.67 2.19
C PRO A 57 -7.41 -14.91 2.30
N SER A 58 -8.53 -14.92 1.59
CA SER A 58 -9.48 -16.04 1.60
C SER A 58 -9.04 -17.21 0.71
N SER A 59 -8.08 -17.00 -0.19
CA SER A 59 -7.48 -18.03 -1.04
C SER A 59 -6.01 -17.72 -1.35
N THR A 60 -5.21 -18.76 -1.53
CA THR A 60 -3.80 -18.65 -1.96
C THR A 60 -3.64 -18.14 -3.39
N SER A 61 -4.68 -18.22 -4.22
CA SER A 61 -4.67 -17.67 -5.60
C SER A 61 -4.95 -16.18 -5.64
N ASN A 62 -5.53 -15.60 -4.58
CA ASN A 62 -5.94 -14.21 -4.56
C ASN A 62 -4.74 -13.25 -4.56
N LYS A 63 -4.99 -12.07 -5.08
CA LYS A 63 -4.03 -10.98 -5.14
C LYS A 63 -4.40 -9.91 -4.13
N ILE A 64 -3.40 -9.18 -3.66
CA ILE A 64 -3.63 -8.01 -2.81
C ILE A 64 -3.13 -6.76 -3.55
N TYR A 65 -4.04 -5.82 -3.81
CA TYR A 65 -3.68 -4.50 -4.30
C TYR A 65 -3.57 -3.55 -3.12
N ILE A 66 -2.41 -2.93 -2.96
CA ILE A 66 -2.12 -1.98 -1.88
C ILE A 66 -2.03 -0.59 -2.48
N ASN A 67 -2.72 0.37 -1.86
CA ASN A 67 -2.62 1.79 -2.19
C ASN A 67 -2.24 2.59 -0.95
N VAL A 68 -1.29 3.51 -1.09
CA VAL A 68 -0.82 4.41 -0.04
C VAL A 68 -0.84 5.83 -0.56
N THR A 69 -1.41 6.73 0.23
CA THR A 69 -1.31 8.17 0.04
C THR A 69 -0.85 8.83 1.33
N ALA A 70 0.07 9.76 1.25
CA ALA A 70 0.64 10.46 2.39
C ALA A 70 1.26 11.80 1.93
N ASN A 71 1.88 12.51 2.86
CA ASN A 71 2.82 13.58 2.57
C ASN A 71 4.21 13.14 3.04
N ILE A 72 5.24 13.47 2.28
CA ILE A 72 6.63 13.23 2.66
C ILE A 72 7.46 14.51 2.53
N TYR A 73 8.15 14.85 3.60
CA TYR A 73 9.15 15.91 3.59
C TYR A 73 10.49 15.38 3.10
N VAL A 74 11.13 16.18 2.26
CA VAL A 74 12.42 15.89 1.64
C VAL A 74 13.34 17.06 1.94
N ALA A 75 14.39 16.83 2.72
CA ALA A 75 15.40 17.84 2.97
C ALA A 75 16.19 18.17 1.71
N SER A 76 16.86 19.32 1.70
CA SER A 76 17.64 19.81 0.55
C SER A 76 18.72 18.83 0.11
N ASN A 77 18.86 18.66 -1.21
CA ASN A 77 19.87 17.81 -1.87
C ASN A 77 19.86 16.32 -1.48
N ILE A 78 18.67 15.78 -1.13
CA ILE A 78 18.52 14.35 -0.82
C ILE A 78 17.37 13.71 -1.57
N TYR A 79 17.35 12.37 -1.51
CA TYR A 79 16.16 11.58 -1.76
C TYR A 79 15.56 11.10 -0.44
N SER A 80 14.27 11.33 -0.26
CA SER A 80 13.43 10.63 0.69
C SER A 80 12.74 9.47 -0.03
N ILE A 81 12.91 8.26 0.49
CA ILE A 81 12.53 7.02 -0.18
C ILE A 81 11.50 6.30 0.66
N ALA A 82 10.44 5.81 0.00
CA ALA A 82 9.41 5.01 0.65
C ALA A 82 9.14 3.72 -0.11
N THR A 83 8.71 2.71 0.64
CA THR A 83 8.35 1.38 0.13
C THR A 83 7.28 0.74 1.00
N ILE A 84 6.74 -0.38 0.54
CA ILE A 84 5.80 -1.21 1.28
C ILE A 84 6.51 -2.52 1.64
N PHE A 85 6.40 -2.92 2.89
CA PHE A 85 6.79 -4.25 3.35
C PHE A 85 5.54 -5.12 3.52
N ARG A 86 5.67 -6.39 3.15
CA ARG A 86 4.80 -7.47 3.59
C ARG A 86 5.53 -8.22 4.69
N ASP A 87 5.04 -8.11 5.91
CA ASP A 87 5.73 -8.62 7.09
C ASP A 87 7.20 -8.12 7.14
N SER A 88 8.19 -8.99 6.95
CA SER A 88 9.60 -8.64 6.88
C SER A 88 10.15 -8.47 5.45
N THR A 89 9.34 -8.68 4.42
CA THR A 89 9.76 -8.66 3.02
C THR A 89 9.49 -7.29 2.40
N ASN A 90 10.54 -6.63 1.92
CA ASN A 90 10.39 -5.44 1.08
C ASN A 90 9.85 -5.85 -0.29
N LEU A 91 8.68 -5.34 -0.69
CA LEU A 91 8.03 -5.72 -1.93
C LEU A 91 8.74 -5.16 -3.18
N GLU A 92 9.45 -4.04 -3.03
CA GLU A 92 10.23 -3.46 -4.11
C GLU A 92 11.59 -3.00 -3.58
N ASN A 93 12.63 -3.78 -3.88
CA ASN A 93 13.99 -3.51 -3.40
C ASN A 93 15.02 -3.48 -4.54
N GLN A 94 14.59 -3.35 -5.77
CA GLN A 94 15.52 -3.21 -6.88
C GLN A 94 16.29 -1.90 -6.73
N THR A 95 17.60 -1.97 -6.68
CA THR A 95 18.49 -0.81 -6.53
C THR A 95 18.40 -0.03 -5.20
N GLY A 96 17.66 -0.51 -4.20
CA GLY A 96 17.48 0.15 -2.90
C GLY A 96 16.67 1.44 -2.95
N ARG A 97 15.91 1.70 -4.02
CA ARG A 97 15.14 2.94 -4.20
C ARG A 97 13.68 2.84 -3.77
N GLY A 98 13.24 1.64 -3.33
CA GLY A 98 11.86 1.42 -2.93
C GLY A 98 10.86 1.61 -4.08
N ILE A 99 9.58 1.74 -3.74
CA ILE A 99 8.50 1.99 -4.72
C ILE A 99 8.53 3.43 -5.21
N THR A 100 8.90 4.38 -4.35
CA THR A 100 9.00 5.79 -4.70
C THR A 100 10.21 6.44 -4.07
N ASN A 101 10.76 7.42 -4.78
CA ASN A 101 11.79 8.31 -4.27
C ASN A 101 11.47 9.75 -4.67
N ASN A 102 11.50 10.64 -3.69
CA ASN A 102 11.23 12.06 -3.86
C ASN A 102 12.55 12.82 -3.65
N TYR A 103 12.91 13.67 -4.58
CA TYR A 103 14.15 14.42 -4.55
C TYR A 103 13.89 15.92 -4.40
N SER A 104 14.65 16.58 -3.53
CA SER A 104 14.76 18.03 -3.52
C SER A 104 16.17 18.45 -3.92
N GLY A 105 16.28 19.26 -4.97
CA GLY A 105 17.57 19.75 -5.45
C GLY A 105 18.03 21.04 -4.77
N ASN A 106 17.12 21.84 -4.23
CA ASN A 106 17.46 23.10 -3.58
C ASN A 106 16.34 23.53 -2.63
N GLY A 107 16.66 23.56 -1.34
CA GLY A 107 15.68 23.84 -0.29
C GLY A 107 14.86 22.60 0.08
N ASP A 108 14.25 22.68 1.25
CA ASP A 108 13.39 21.63 1.79
C ASP A 108 12.01 21.68 1.13
N ILE A 109 11.40 20.55 0.86
CA ILE A 109 10.05 20.49 0.27
C ILE A 109 9.18 19.44 0.97
N GLY A 110 7.90 19.76 1.17
CA GLY A 110 6.85 18.78 1.41
C GLY A 110 6.21 18.39 0.08
N THR A 111 6.05 17.11 -0.19
CA THR A 111 5.51 16.62 -1.46
C THR A 111 4.53 15.46 -1.22
N PRO A 112 3.50 15.31 -2.08
CA PRO A 112 2.64 14.13 -2.02
C PRO A 112 3.45 12.84 -2.20
N LEU A 113 3.13 11.84 -1.39
CA LEU A 113 3.59 10.46 -1.52
C LEU A 113 2.42 9.62 -2.00
N ALA A 114 2.58 8.96 -3.14
CA ALA A 114 1.63 7.99 -3.64
C ALA A 114 2.37 6.71 -4.04
N MET A 115 1.93 5.58 -3.52
CA MET A 115 2.47 4.26 -3.87
C MET A 115 1.32 3.30 -4.13
N SER A 116 1.51 2.41 -5.10
CA SER A 116 0.64 1.27 -5.28
C SER A 116 1.47 0.03 -5.62
N TYR A 117 0.99 -1.12 -5.16
CA TYR A 117 1.65 -2.40 -5.45
C TYR A 117 0.60 -3.50 -5.58
N PHE A 118 0.88 -4.46 -6.48
CA PHE A 118 0.03 -5.62 -6.71
C PHE A 118 0.81 -6.86 -6.27
N ASP A 119 0.44 -7.40 -5.11
CA ASP A 119 1.14 -8.54 -4.48
C ASP A 119 0.42 -9.87 -4.70
N SER A 120 1.20 -10.94 -4.68
CA SER A 120 0.74 -12.32 -4.75
C SER A 120 1.26 -13.08 -3.54
N PRO A 121 0.62 -12.96 -2.37
CA PRO A 121 1.16 -13.49 -1.12
C PRO A 121 1.14 -15.01 -1.03
N SER A 122 0.30 -15.68 -1.82
CA SER A 122 0.15 -17.15 -1.89
C SER A 122 -0.08 -17.81 -0.52
N THR A 123 -0.83 -17.15 0.35
CA THR A 123 -1.14 -17.61 1.71
C THR A 123 -2.58 -17.27 2.10
N THR A 124 -3.12 -18.02 3.03
CA THR A 124 -4.38 -17.72 3.74
C THR A 124 -4.13 -17.34 5.21
N SER A 125 -2.87 -17.23 5.62
CA SER A 125 -2.53 -16.67 6.93
C SER A 125 -2.64 -15.15 6.92
N GLN A 126 -2.86 -14.55 8.10
CA GLN A 126 -2.81 -13.09 8.23
C GLN A 126 -1.43 -12.58 7.85
N ILE A 127 -1.39 -11.51 7.07
CA ILE A 127 -0.21 -10.77 6.65
C ILE A 127 -0.38 -9.29 6.96
N THR A 128 0.74 -8.62 7.22
CA THR A 128 0.79 -7.18 7.49
C THR A 128 1.44 -6.46 6.32
N TYR A 129 0.77 -5.46 5.76
CA TYR A 129 1.40 -4.48 4.86
C TYR A 129 1.67 -3.21 5.64
N GLN A 130 2.90 -2.70 5.54
CA GLN A 130 3.35 -1.53 6.29
C GLN A 130 4.25 -0.63 5.44
N VAL A 131 4.11 0.68 5.63
CA VAL A 131 4.97 1.68 4.98
C VAL A 131 6.29 1.79 5.72
N TYR A 132 7.38 1.76 4.95
CA TYR A 132 8.74 2.00 5.42
C TYR A 132 9.33 3.17 4.66
N ILE A 133 10.15 3.95 5.37
CA ILE A 133 10.88 5.09 4.80
C ILE A 133 12.37 4.99 5.11
N ARG A 134 13.19 5.66 4.30
CA ARG A 134 14.60 5.90 4.58
C ARG A 134 15.08 7.20 3.94
N SER A 135 16.16 7.73 4.46
CA SER A 135 16.95 8.78 3.81
C SER A 135 18.01 8.17 2.90
N TRP A 136 18.30 8.81 1.77
CA TRP A 136 19.38 8.34 0.91
C TRP A 136 20.77 8.55 1.53
N ASN A 137 21.02 9.69 2.18
CA ASN A 137 22.34 10.11 2.66
C ASN A 137 22.38 10.52 4.14
N GLY A 138 21.35 10.22 4.92
CA GLY A 138 21.31 10.51 6.36
C GLY A 138 20.73 11.86 6.74
N ALA A 139 20.24 12.66 5.79
CA ALA A 139 19.50 13.87 6.11
C ALA A 139 18.03 13.54 6.44
N ASN A 140 17.31 14.50 7.01
CA ASN A 140 15.98 14.27 7.54
C ASN A 140 14.94 13.93 6.47
N THR A 141 14.18 12.89 6.69
CA THR A 141 12.98 12.46 5.94
C THR A 141 11.83 12.36 6.91
N VAL A 142 10.67 12.97 6.60
CA VAL A 142 9.50 12.93 7.48
C VAL A 142 8.28 12.45 6.71
N LEU A 143 7.61 11.42 7.23
CA LEU A 143 6.28 11.02 6.74
C LEU A 143 5.20 11.77 7.53
N ASN A 144 4.10 12.14 6.86
CA ASN A 144 2.99 12.90 7.43
C ASN A 144 3.47 14.19 8.13
N GLU A 145 4.36 14.93 7.45
CA GLU A 145 4.85 16.21 7.98
C GLU A 145 3.67 17.13 8.35
N ASN A 146 3.84 17.88 9.46
CA ASN A 146 2.82 18.77 10.01
C ASN A 146 1.48 18.07 10.29
N ASP A 147 1.53 16.81 10.74
CA ASP A 147 0.36 16.00 11.08
C ASP A 147 -0.63 15.82 9.90
N SER A 148 -0.10 15.89 8.69
CA SER A 148 -0.87 15.62 7.48
C SER A 148 -1.38 14.18 7.48
N VAL A 149 -2.49 13.94 6.77
CA VAL A 149 -3.14 12.63 6.74
C VAL A 149 -2.43 11.70 5.79
N GLY A 150 -1.99 10.55 6.31
CA GLY A 150 -1.59 9.38 5.52
C GLY A 150 -2.64 8.28 5.58
N THR A 151 -2.78 7.52 4.50
CA THR A 151 -3.66 6.35 4.44
C THR A 151 -2.95 5.19 3.77
N ILE A 152 -3.23 3.99 4.24
CA ILE A 152 -2.88 2.74 3.56
C ILE A 152 -4.14 1.89 3.44
N THR A 153 -4.41 1.37 2.25
CA THR A 153 -5.58 0.52 1.98
C THR A 153 -5.12 -0.71 1.19
N ALA A 154 -5.56 -1.88 1.64
CA ALA A 154 -5.35 -3.14 0.94
C ALA A 154 -6.70 -3.71 0.48
N TYR A 155 -6.73 -4.16 -0.78
CA TYR A 155 -7.89 -4.77 -1.44
C TYR A 155 -7.54 -6.20 -1.81
N GLU A 156 -8.32 -7.17 -1.33
CA GLU A 156 -8.21 -8.53 -1.82
C GLU A 156 -8.99 -8.68 -3.13
N ILE A 157 -8.32 -9.14 -4.15
CA ILE A 157 -8.85 -9.37 -5.48
C ILE A 157 -8.88 -10.87 -5.75
N ALA A 158 -10.04 -11.41 -6.16
CA ALA A 158 -10.15 -12.81 -6.55
C ALA A 158 -9.16 -13.15 -7.68
N GLY A 159 -8.40 -14.23 -7.50
CA GLY A 159 -7.46 -14.78 -8.47
C GLY A 159 -8.03 -15.93 -9.29
#